data_cf4f43da1c32df97331e8c9b624e1b04
#
_entry.id   cf4f43da1c32df97331e8c9b624e1b04
#
_cell.length_a   1.000
_cell.length_b   1.000
_cell.length_c   1.000
_cell.angle_alpha   90.00
_cell.angle_beta   90.00
_cell.angle_gamma   90.00
#
_symmetry.space_group_name_H-M   'P 1'
#
loop_
_entity.id
_entity.type
_entity.pdbx_description
1 polymer ?
#
loop_
_entity_poly.entity_id
_entity_poly.type
_entity_poly.pdbx_seq_one_letter_code
_entity_poly.pdbx_strand_id
1 'polypeptide(L)'
;MNCESCGNFLKEESKFCGICGYSVEASRVEGTVDEPQNREYRFEYDKHLGNIILQEVVTDVCLGDSLMKYHQKRTILYCIEKETIETEHHVKDFVSVKCSRSIDLFLLLIGILSFLIGISHEEIYYILFAGLLWWLGLRVNLVILKSNGAKIRITGNDRSKCESFIQDLVRINKSIVVKS
;
A
#
# COMPACT_ATOMS: atom_id res chain seq x y z
N MET A 1 3.03 28.95 33.24
CA MET A 1 4.40 28.70 32.67
C MET A 1 5.24 29.95 32.77
N ASN A 2 6.57 29.86 32.72
CA ASN A 2 7.45 31.02 32.83
C ASN A 2 7.89 31.46 31.43
N CYS A 3 8.08 32.79 31.25
CA CYS A 3 8.61 33.36 30.00
C CYS A 3 10.08 32.95 29.83
N GLU A 4 10.44 32.37 28.68
CA GLU A 4 11.80 31.93 28.38
C GLU A 4 12.79 33.09 28.25
N SER A 5 12.33 34.30 27.90
CA SER A 5 13.16 35.49 27.71
C SER A 5 13.45 36.22 29.01
N CYS A 6 12.48 36.33 29.95
CA CYS A 6 12.64 37.13 31.15
C CYS A 6 12.33 36.41 32.46
N GLY A 7 11.91 35.13 32.41
CA GLY A 7 11.61 34.27 33.56
C GLY A 7 10.32 34.60 34.30
N ASN A 8 9.58 35.63 33.91
CA ASN A 8 8.33 36.01 34.58
C ASN A 8 7.17 35.04 34.27
N PHE A 9 6.25 34.95 35.25
CA PHE A 9 5.08 34.07 35.14
C PHE A 9 4.10 34.55 34.07
N LEU A 10 3.75 33.69 33.16
CA LEU A 10 2.78 33.90 32.09
C LEU A 10 1.45 33.27 32.43
N LYS A 11 0.35 33.98 32.18
CA LYS A 11 -1.00 33.34 32.20
C LYS A 11 -1.13 32.36 31.03
N GLU A 12 -1.83 31.25 31.25
CA GLU A 12 -1.92 30.13 30.31
C GLU A 12 -2.46 30.46 28.91
N GLU A 13 -3.16 31.59 28.76
CA GLU A 13 -3.75 32.02 27.47
C GLU A 13 -3.05 33.26 26.86
N SER A 14 -1.95 33.74 27.45
CA SER A 14 -1.29 34.96 26.94
C SER A 14 -0.45 34.64 25.69
N LYS A 15 -0.69 35.39 24.61
CA LYS A 15 0.09 35.33 23.37
C LYS A 15 1.45 36.04 23.46
N PHE A 16 1.58 36.97 24.37
CA PHE A 16 2.79 37.75 24.59
C PHE A 16 3.09 37.90 26.10
N CYS A 17 4.36 37.97 26.45
CA CYS A 17 4.76 38.31 27.78
C CYS A 17 4.45 39.79 28.05
N GLY A 18 3.61 40.09 29.04
CA GLY A 18 3.23 41.47 29.38
C GLY A 18 4.36 42.34 29.91
N ILE A 19 5.53 41.77 30.21
CA ILE A 19 6.68 42.48 30.76
C ILE A 19 7.76 42.76 29.72
N CYS A 20 8.13 41.74 28.92
CA CYS A 20 9.22 41.89 27.93
C CYS A 20 8.73 41.88 26.47
N GLY A 21 7.42 41.70 26.23
CA GLY A 21 6.86 41.65 24.88
C GLY A 21 7.20 40.40 24.08
N TYR A 22 7.89 39.42 24.70
CA TYR A 22 8.23 38.16 24.01
C TYR A 22 7.00 37.40 23.58
N SER A 23 6.94 36.98 22.29
CA SER A 23 5.81 36.22 21.72
C SER A 23 5.89 34.76 22.16
N VAL A 24 4.89 34.29 22.88
CA VAL A 24 4.80 32.91 23.36
C VAL A 24 4.36 31.95 22.22
N GLU A 25 3.74 32.49 21.17
CA GLU A 25 3.36 31.70 19.99
C GLU A 25 4.58 31.27 19.18
N ALA A 26 5.65 32.03 19.15
CA ALA A 26 6.89 31.67 18.44
C ALA A 26 7.58 30.43 19.03
N SER A 27 7.46 30.22 20.33
CA SER A 27 8.03 29.03 21.02
C SER A 27 7.18 27.79 20.92
N ARG A 28 5.89 27.94 20.56
CA ARG A 28 4.99 26.79 20.35
C ARG A 28 5.07 26.19 18.93
N VAL A 29 5.68 26.89 17.99
CA VAL A 29 5.75 26.45 16.58
C VAL A 29 6.97 25.56 16.30
N GLU A 30 7.98 25.49 17.19
CA GLU A 30 9.15 24.62 17.00
C GLU A 30 9.05 23.24 17.65
N GLY A 31 7.91 22.89 18.16
CA GLY A 31 7.59 21.54 18.64
C GLY A 31 6.47 20.89 17.83
N THR A 32 6.51 20.92 16.51
CA THR A 32 5.81 19.89 15.74
C THR A 32 6.52 18.58 16.04
N VAL A 33 6.09 17.92 17.12
CA VAL A 33 6.13 16.48 17.17
C VAL A 33 5.49 16.07 15.85
N ASP A 34 6.31 15.59 14.89
CA ASP A 34 5.83 14.95 13.70
C ASP A 34 4.84 13.90 14.20
N GLU A 35 3.57 14.23 14.09
CA GLU A 35 2.50 13.29 14.32
C GLU A 35 2.85 12.10 13.44
N PRO A 36 3.01 10.89 13.98
CA PRO A 36 3.47 9.76 13.20
C PRO A 36 2.59 9.69 11.96
N GLN A 37 3.14 10.03 10.80
CA GLN A 37 2.40 10.09 9.55
C GLN A 37 2.00 8.65 9.21
N ASN A 38 0.92 8.18 9.85
CA ASN A 38 0.30 6.93 9.49
C ASN A 38 -0.27 7.10 8.08
N ARG A 39 0.43 6.53 7.11
CA ARG A 39 -0.02 6.52 5.72
C ARG A 39 -0.79 5.25 5.46
N GLU A 40 -2.00 5.40 4.98
CA GLU A 40 -2.88 4.29 4.66
C GLU A 40 -2.83 4.00 3.16
N TYR A 41 -2.63 2.73 2.84
CA TYR A 41 -2.64 2.20 1.49
C TYR A 41 -3.69 1.11 1.39
N ARG A 42 -4.58 1.24 0.42
CA ARG A 42 -5.58 0.24 0.14
C ARG A 42 -5.30 -0.41 -1.20
N PHE A 43 -5.01 -1.70 -1.16
CA PHE A 43 -4.80 -2.56 -2.32
C PHE A 43 -6.02 -3.45 -2.51
N GLU A 44 -6.63 -3.34 -3.67
CA GLU A 44 -7.80 -4.12 -4.05
C GLU A 44 -7.41 -5.05 -5.19
N TYR A 45 -7.85 -6.28 -5.07
CA TYR A 45 -7.67 -7.28 -6.09
C TYR A 45 -8.94 -8.11 -6.22
N ASP A 46 -9.54 -8.05 -7.41
CA ASP A 46 -10.76 -8.76 -7.74
C ASP A 46 -10.46 -9.85 -8.78
N LYS A 47 -10.93 -11.05 -8.50
CA LYS A 47 -10.89 -12.15 -9.46
C LYS A 47 -12.27 -12.31 -10.06
N HIS A 48 -12.41 -11.95 -11.33
CA HIS A 48 -13.66 -12.01 -12.06
C HIS A 48 -13.73 -13.26 -12.94
N LEU A 49 -14.94 -13.80 -13.08
CA LEU A 49 -15.32 -14.71 -14.15
C LEU A 49 -16.55 -14.11 -14.86
N GLY A 50 -16.32 -13.41 -15.97
CA GLY A 50 -17.36 -12.59 -16.61
C GLY A 50 -17.83 -11.47 -15.69
N ASN A 51 -19.14 -11.38 -15.43
CA ASN A 51 -19.73 -10.40 -14.53
C ASN A 51 -19.77 -10.83 -13.05
N ILE A 52 -19.20 -12.02 -12.72
CA ILE A 52 -19.23 -12.57 -11.37
C ILE A 52 -17.87 -12.36 -10.73
N ILE A 53 -17.82 -11.67 -9.59
CA ILE A 53 -16.63 -11.61 -8.75
C ILE A 53 -16.52 -12.93 -7.99
N LEU A 54 -15.53 -13.76 -8.37
CA LEU A 54 -15.26 -15.03 -7.70
C LEU A 54 -14.56 -14.82 -6.35
N GLN A 55 -13.69 -13.84 -6.29
CA GLN A 55 -12.94 -13.53 -5.08
C GLN A 55 -12.53 -12.06 -5.09
N GLU A 56 -12.81 -11.39 -4.01
CA GLU A 56 -12.34 -10.05 -3.70
C GLU A 56 -11.32 -10.14 -2.55
N VAL A 57 -10.19 -9.49 -2.71
CA VAL A 57 -9.16 -9.39 -1.68
C VAL A 57 -8.88 -7.90 -1.47
N VAL A 58 -9.29 -7.40 -0.34
CA VAL A 58 -8.98 -6.03 0.09
C VAL A 58 -7.86 -6.11 1.12
N THR A 59 -6.80 -5.38 0.89
CA THR A 59 -5.65 -5.31 1.80
C THR A 59 -5.41 -3.87 2.18
N ASP A 60 -5.69 -3.55 3.42
CA ASP A 60 -5.40 -2.25 4.00
C ASP A 60 -4.05 -2.32 4.73
N VAL A 61 -3.17 -1.41 4.40
CA VAL A 61 -1.83 -1.33 4.98
C VAL A 61 -1.64 0.06 5.57
N CYS A 62 -1.49 0.12 6.88
CA CYS A 62 -1.13 1.35 7.59
C CYS A 62 0.37 1.34 7.85
N LEU A 63 1.09 2.27 7.22
CA LEU A 63 2.52 2.43 7.36
C LEU A 63 2.84 3.55 8.34
N GLY A 64 3.34 3.19 9.53
CA GLY A 64 3.90 4.11 10.52
C GLY A 64 5.43 4.08 10.52
N ASP A 65 6.06 4.93 11.30
CA ASP A 65 7.54 5.08 11.33
C ASP A 65 8.28 3.81 11.77
N SER A 66 7.68 2.99 12.62
CA SER A 66 8.32 1.78 13.15
C SER A 66 7.54 0.50 12.88
N LEU A 67 6.25 0.61 12.67
CA LEU A 67 5.32 -0.50 12.55
C LEU A 67 4.49 -0.39 11.27
N MET A 68 4.33 -1.51 10.57
CA MET A 68 3.39 -1.68 9.48
C MET A 68 2.26 -2.59 9.96
N LYS A 69 1.05 -2.07 9.97
CA LYS A 69 -0.17 -2.86 10.21
C LYS A 69 -0.72 -3.32 8.89
N TYR A 70 -1.01 -4.60 8.82
CA TYR A 70 -1.50 -5.27 7.63
C TYR A 70 -2.83 -5.93 7.95
N HIS A 71 -3.87 -5.49 7.28
CA HIS A 71 -5.22 -6.03 7.41
C HIS A 71 -5.68 -6.54 6.05
N GLN A 72 -5.91 -7.85 5.93
CA GLN A 72 -6.39 -8.47 4.70
C GLN A 72 -7.73 -9.12 4.91
N LYS A 73 -8.73 -8.70 4.14
CA LYS A 73 -10.07 -9.29 4.08
C LYS A 73 -10.22 -10.03 2.76
N ARG A 74 -10.70 -11.27 2.82
CA ARG A 74 -11.04 -12.08 1.64
C ARG A 74 -12.52 -12.37 1.62
N THR A 75 -13.18 -12.03 0.51
CA THR A 75 -14.57 -12.34 0.26
C THR A 75 -14.68 -13.24 -0.98
N ILE A 76 -15.46 -14.31 -0.91
CA ILE A 76 -15.70 -15.23 -2.01
C ILE A 76 -17.16 -15.12 -2.39
N LEU A 77 -17.45 -15.03 -3.71
CA LEU A 77 -18.80 -14.96 -4.26
C LEU A 77 -19.68 -13.89 -3.59
N TYR A 78 -19.13 -12.72 -3.27
CA TYR A 78 -19.79 -11.57 -2.62
C TYR A 78 -20.36 -11.82 -1.21
N CYS A 79 -20.50 -13.07 -0.78
CA CYS A 79 -21.29 -13.40 0.42
C CYS A 79 -20.47 -14.12 1.49
N ILE A 80 -19.39 -14.80 1.12
CA ILE A 80 -18.65 -15.64 2.05
C ILE A 80 -17.37 -14.92 2.44
N GLU A 81 -17.36 -14.32 3.62
CA GLU A 81 -16.13 -13.84 4.24
C GLU A 81 -15.32 -15.05 4.71
N LYS A 82 -14.18 -15.28 4.08
CA LYS A 82 -13.40 -16.48 4.37
C LYS A 82 -12.40 -16.29 5.48
N GLU A 83 -11.69 -15.16 5.46
CA GLU A 83 -10.56 -14.99 6.36
C GLU A 83 -10.20 -13.51 6.49
N THR A 84 -10.08 -13.07 7.72
CA THR A 84 -9.53 -11.76 8.04
C THR A 84 -8.20 -11.98 8.74
N ILE A 85 -7.12 -11.51 8.14
CA ILE A 85 -5.78 -11.64 8.69
C ILE A 85 -5.34 -10.25 9.13
N GLU A 86 -5.08 -10.11 10.42
CA GLU A 86 -4.46 -8.91 10.98
C GLU A 86 -3.07 -9.28 11.49
N THR A 87 -2.08 -8.56 11.01
CA THR A 87 -0.70 -8.75 11.48
C THR A 87 0.02 -7.42 11.55
N GLU A 88 0.88 -7.31 12.56
CA GLU A 88 1.76 -6.17 12.73
C GLU A 88 3.20 -6.58 12.45
N HIS A 89 3.92 -5.72 11.76
CA HIS A 89 5.29 -5.99 11.36
C HIS A 89 6.18 -4.79 11.65
N HIS A 90 7.34 -5.04 12.23
CA HIS A 90 8.34 -3.99 12.39
C HIS A 90 9.01 -3.68 11.04
N VAL A 91 9.03 -2.39 10.68
CA VAL A 91 9.65 -1.93 9.41
C VAL A 91 11.16 -2.21 9.39
N LYS A 92 11.80 -2.28 10.56
CA LYS A 92 13.22 -2.63 10.70
C LYS A 92 13.56 -4.04 10.22
N ASP A 93 12.58 -4.95 10.26
CA ASP A 93 12.78 -6.34 9.84
C ASP A 93 12.74 -6.52 8.32
N PHE A 94 12.41 -5.48 7.57
CA PHE A 94 12.32 -5.54 6.13
C PHE A 94 13.69 -5.38 5.48
N VAL A 95 14.07 -6.34 4.65
CA VAL A 95 15.37 -6.39 3.97
C VAL A 95 15.25 -5.95 2.52
N SER A 96 14.23 -6.42 1.82
CA SER A 96 14.04 -6.03 0.44
C SER A 96 12.57 -5.97 0.08
N VAL A 97 12.27 -5.11 -0.88
CA VAL A 97 10.94 -4.94 -1.47
C VAL A 97 11.04 -5.10 -2.98
N LYS A 98 10.09 -5.79 -3.56
CA LYS A 98 9.98 -6.01 -5.01
C LYS A 98 8.56 -5.76 -5.46
N CYS A 99 8.40 -4.92 -6.49
CA CYS A 99 7.17 -4.80 -7.25
C CYS A 99 7.33 -5.60 -8.55
N SER A 100 6.52 -6.62 -8.74
CA SER A 100 6.58 -7.47 -9.93
C SER A 100 5.21 -7.59 -10.60
N ARG A 101 5.21 -7.58 -11.93
CA ARG A 101 4.02 -7.93 -12.68
C ARG A 101 3.92 -9.45 -12.74
N SER A 102 2.72 -9.96 -12.56
CA SER A 102 2.40 -11.37 -12.80
C SER A 102 1.18 -11.46 -13.70
N ILE A 103 1.08 -12.56 -14.40
CA ILE A 103 -0.06 -12.85 -15.28
C ILE A 103 -0.84 -13.98 -14.62
N ASP A 104 -2.17 -13.88 -14.60
CA ASP A 104 -3.01 -14.98 -14.17
C ASP A 104 -2.88 -16.13 -15.17
N LEU A 105 -2.35 -17.26 -14.69
CA LEU A 105 -2.10 -18.43 -15.51
C LEU A 105 -3.39 -18.96 -16.19
N PHE A 106 -4.52 -18.87 -15.50
CA PHE A 106 -5.80 -19.32 -16.03
C PHE A 106 -6.25 -18.45 -17.21
N LEU A 107 -6.20 -17.11 -17.07
CA LEU A 107 -6.54 -16.20 -18.16
C LEU A 107 -5.54 -16.29 -19.32
N LEU A 108 -4.27 -16.55 -19.00
CA LEU A 108 -3.26 -16.80 -20.03
C LEU A 108 -3.60 -18.02 -20.87
N LEU A 109 -3.95 -19.15 -20.24
CA LEU A 109 -4.30 -20.39 -20.93
C LEU A 109 -5.56 -20.25 -21.80
N ILE A 110 -6.62 -19.62 -21.26
CA ILE A 110 -7.83 -19.35 -22.05
C ILE A 110 -7.52 -18.40 -23.21
N GLY A 111 -6.68 -17.38 -23.00
CA GLY A 111 -6.25 -16.48 -24.06
C GLY A 111 -5.48 -17.20 -25.16
N ILE A 112 -4.58 -18.12 -24.82
CA ILE A 112 -3.87 -18.96 -25.79
C ILE A 112 -4.86 -19.84 -26.59
N LEU A 113 -5.79 -20.49 -25.91
CA LEU A 113 -6.78 -21.33 -26.56
C LEU A 113 -7.65 -20.51 -27.52
N SER A 114 -8.16 -19.36 -27.08
CA SER A 114 -8.92 -18.44 -27.93
C SER A 114 -8.12 -17.96 -29.15
N PHE A 115 -6.83 -17.66 -28.95
CA PHE A 115 -5.94 -17.24 -30.03
C PHE A 115 -5.77 -18.35 -31.09
N LEU A 116 -5.55 -19.61 -30.67
CA LEU A 116 -5.43 -20.75 -31.56
C LEU A 116 -6.72 -21.00 -32.36
N ILE A 117 -7.89 -20.87 -31.71
CA ILE A 117 -9.19 -20.99 -32.40
C ILE A 117 -9.33 -19.87 -33.44
N GLY A 118 -8.95 -18.62 -33.09
CA GLY A 118 -9.01 -17.49 -34.01
C GLY A 118 -8.17 -17.69 -35.26
N ILE A 119 -6.98 -18.25 -35.12
CA ILE A 119 -6.10 -18.58 -36.28
C ILE A 119 -6.72 -19.73 -37.12
N SER A 120 -7.26 -20.76 -36.45
CA SER A 120 -7.81 -21.93 -37.14
C SER A 120 -9.08 -21.60 -37.94
N HIS A 121 -9.89 -20.67 -37.50
CA HIS A 121 -11.14 -20.26 -38.16
C HIS A 121 -11.04 -18.95 -38.93
N GLU A 122 -9.84 -18.33 -38.97
CA GLU A 122 -9.59 -17.02 -39.58
C GLU A 122 -10.49 -15.88 -39.04
N GLU A 123 -10.98 -16.05 -37.80
CA GLU A 123 -11.88 -15.09 -37.17
C GLU A 123 -11.14 -14.13 -36.24
N ILE A 124 -11.10 -12.87 -36.61
CA ILE A 124 -10.40 -11.82 -35.88
C ILE A 124 -10.94 -11.58 -34.46
N TYR A 125 -12.23 -11.90 -34.22
CA TYR A 125 -12.85 -11.69 -32.91
C TYR A 125 -12.19 -12.50 -31.79
N TYR A 126 -11.80 -13.75 -32.06
CA TYR A 126 -11.10 -14.58 -31.08
C TYR A 126 -9.70 -14.07 -30.78
N ILE A 127 -9.04 -13.46 -31.75
CA ILE A 127 -7.72 -12.87 -31.57
C ILE A 127 -7.81 -11.62 -30.71
N LEU A 128 -8.81 -10.76 -30.96
CA LEU A 128 -9.06 -9.57 -30.12
C LEU A 128 -9.47 -9.96 -28.72
N PHE A 129 -10.31 -11.00 -28.57
CA PHE A 129 -10.71 -11.53 -27.27
C PHE A 129 -9.52 -12.10 -26.48
N ALA A 130 -8.62 -12.81 -27.13
CA ALA A 130 -7.36 -13.27 -26.52
C ALA A 130 -6.51 -12.12 -26.00
N GLY A 131 -6.35 -11.06 -26.77
CA GLY A 131 -5.66 -9.85 -26.34
C GLY A 131 -6.30 -9.18 -25.12
N LEU A 132 -7.62 -9.12 -25.10
CA LEU A 132 -8.39 -8.61 -23.95
C LEU A 132 -8.16 -9.47 -22.70
N LEU A 133 -8.20 -10.80 -22.82
CA LEU A 133 -7.93 -11.71 -21.70
C LEU A 133 -6.52 -11.57 -21.16
N TRP A 134 -5.53 -11.37 -22.01
CA TRP A 134 -4.16 -11.13 -21.56
C TRP A 134 -4.02 -9.80 -20.84
N TRP A 135 -4.70 -8.77 -21.32
CA TRP A 135 -4.74 -7.47 -20.62
C TRP A 135 -5.36 -7.58 -19.23
N LEU A 136 -6.51 -8.23 -19.12
CA LEU A 136 -7.21 -8.45 -17.85
C LEU A 136 -6.43 -9.36 -16.89
N GLY A 137 -5.57 -10.23 -17.40
CA GLY A 137 -4.73 -11.12 -16.61
C GLY A 137 -3.53 -10.46 -15.94
N LEU A 138 -3.21 -9.20 -16.29
CA LEU A 138 -2.05 -8.49 -15.73
C LEU A 138 -2.33 -8.06 -14.28
N ARG A 139 -1.43 -8.45 -13.36
CA ARG A 139 -1.50 -8.14 -11.94
C ARG A 139 -0.21 -7.54 -11.45
N VAL A 140 -0.31 -6.78 -10.38
CA VAL A 140 0.85 -6.24 -9.67
C VAL A 140 0.96 -6.92 -8.32
N ASN A 141 2.12 -7.52 -8.05
CA ASN A 141 2.43 -8.13 -6.76
C ASN A 141 3.55 -7.33 -6.09
N LEU A 142 3.27 -6.87 -4.89
CA LEU A 142 4.26 -6.32 -3.99
C LEU A 142 4.74 -7.44 -3.05
N VAL A 143 6.02 -7.73 -3.07
CA VAL A 143 6.64 -8.75 -2.22
C VAL A 143 7.65 -8.07 -1.31
N ILE A 144 7.44 -8.17 -0.01
CA ILE A 144 8.33 -7.68 1.04
C ILE A 144 9.03 -8.88 1.66
N LEU A 145 10.34 -8.88 1.66
CA LEU A 145 11.17 -9.91 2.29
C LEU A 145 11.64 -9.42 3.66
N LYS A 146 11.42 -10.23 4.69
CA LYS A 146 11.90 -10.00 6.04
C LYS A 146 13.27 -10.62 6.28
N SER A 147 13.95 -10.15 7.32
CA SER A 147 15.25 -10.66 7.78
C SER A 147 15.24 -12.15 8.15
N ASN A 148 14.09 -12.65 8.63
CA ASN A 148 13.88 -14.07 8.94
C ASN A 148 13.55 -14.95 7.70
N GLY A 149 13.62 -14.39 6.48
CA GLY A 149 13.28 -15.09 5.24
C GLY A 149 11.78 -15.16 4.93
N ALA A 150 10.90 -14.72 5.82
CA ALA A 150 9.47 -14.68 5.57
C ALA A 150 9.13 -13.65 4.50
N LYS A 151 8.12 -13.96 3.67
CA LYS A 151 7.67 -13.08 2.57
C LYS A 151 6.24 -12.64 2.84
N ILE A 152 6.04 -11.32 2.84
CA ILE A 152 4.70 -10.73 2.81
C ILE A 152 4.38 -10.45 1.34
N ARG A 153 3.23 -10.93 0.87
CA ARG A 153 2.81 -10.74 -0.51
C ARG A 153 1.48 -9.98 -0.52
N ILE A 154 1.50 -8.80 -1.12
CA ILE A 154 0.34 -7.94 -1.32
C ILE A 154 0.05 -7.92 -2.81
N THR A 155 -1.16 -8.32 -3.20
CA THR A 155 -1.60 -8.32 -4.60
C THR A 155 -2.53 -7.14 -4.80
N GLY A 156 -2.33 -6.38 -5.86
CA GLY A 156 -3.17 -5.25 -6.23
C GLY A 156 -3.21 -5.06 -7.74
N ASN A 157 -4.09 -4.20 -8.20
CA ASN A 157 -4.23 -3.87 -9.62
C ASN A 157 -3.47 -2.58 -9.99
N ASP A 158 -3.10 -1.77 -9.00
CA ASP A 158 -2.52 -0.44 -9.22
C ASP A 158 -1.02 -0.42 -8.92
N ARG A 159 -0.25 -0.25 -9.99
CA ARG A 159 1.21 -0.15 -9.92
C ARG A 159 1.67 1.16 -9.26
N SER A 160 0.96 2.25 -9.51
CA SER A 160 1.32 3.56 -8.98
C SER A 160 1.25 3.57 -7.44
N LYS A 161 0.21 2.92 -6.87
CA LYS A 161 0.10 2.74 -5.42
C LYS A 161 1.24 1.88 -4.85
N CYS A 162 1.64 0.82 -5.56
CA CYS A 162 2.79 0.01 -5.15
C CYS A 162 4.09 0.82 -5.15
N GLU A 163 4.32 1.63 -6.19
CA GLU A 163 5.52 2.47 -6.29
C GLU A 163 5.55 3.56 -5.21
N SER A 164 4.42 4.22 -4.93
CA SER A 164 4.31 5.20 -3.83
C SER A 164 4.57 4.56 -2.47
N PHE A 165 4.00 3.38 -2.23
CA PHE A 165 4.24 2.62 -1.00
C PHE A 165 5.72 2.26 -0.83
N ILE A 166 6.39 1.81 -1.91
CA ILE A 166 7.82 1.49 -1.88
C ILE A 166 8.65 2.73 -1.55
N GLN A 167 8.35 3.88 -2.15
CA GLN A 167 9.06 5.13 -1.88
C GLN A 167 8.94 5.54 -0.42
N ASP A 168 7.75 5.45 0.17
CA ASP A 168 7.53 5.77 1.56
C ASP A 168 8.20 4.77 2.50
N LEU A 169 8.15 3.48 2.16
CA LEU A 169 8.83 2.44 2.93
C LEU A 169 10.36 2.64 2.95
N VAL A 170 10.96 2.99 1.80
CA VAL A 170 12.39 3.30 1.69
C VAL A 170 12.75 4.59 2.42
N ARG A 171 11.84 5.58 2.45
CA ARG A 171 12.03 6.83 3.20
C ARG A 171 12.15 6.57 4.70
N ILE A 172 11.32 5.65 5.24
CA ILE A 172 11.33 5.27 6.66
C ILE A 172 12.55 4.40 6.96
N ASN A 173 12.83 3.41 6.13
CA ASN A 173 13.96 2.50 6.32
C ASN A 173 14.88 2.49 5.09
N LYS A 174 15.92 3.32 5.13
CA LYS A 174 16.90 3.48 4.05
C LYS A 174 17.75 2.24 3.77
N SER A 175 17.72 1.22 4.64
CA SER A 175 18.47 -0.04 4.45
C SER A 175 17.76 -1.03 3.52
N ILE A 176 16.51 -0.75 3.14
CA ILE A 176 15.73 -1.64 2.29
C ILE A 176 16.23 -1.61 0.85
N VAL A 177 16.52 -2.78 0.30
CA VAL A 177 16.93 -2.95 -1.10
C VAL A 177 15.70 -3.08 -1.99
N VAL A 178 15.54 -2.13 -2.92
CA VAL A 178 14.48 -2.23 -3.95
C VAL A 178 14.99 -3.11 -5.07
N LYS A 179 14.29 -4.23 -5.31
CA LYS A 179 14.59 -5.13 -6.44
C LYS A 179 13.63 -4.83 -7.58
N SER A 180 14.16 -4.57 -8.75
CA SER A 180 13.40 -4.42 -9.99
C SER A 180 12.92 -5.78 -10.53
#